data_fd6f29c572d00fc5c2e7a0bd1aaa7797
#
_entry.id   fd6f29c572d00fc5c2e7a0bd1aaa7797
#
_cell.length_a   1.000
_cell.length_b   1.000
_cell.length_c   1.000
_cell.angle_alpha   90.00
_cell.angle_beta   90.00
_cell.angle_gamma   90.00
#
_symmetry.space_group_name_H-M   'P 1'
#
loop_
_entity.id
_entity.type
_entity.pdbx_description
1 polymer ?
#
loop_
_entity_poly.entity_id
_entity_poly.type
_entity_poly.pdbx_seq_one_letter_code
_entity_poly.pdbx_strand_id
1 'polypeptide(L)'
;SIERVKSNVSKEIGDIIRSYDLPGVKVDEDYKRYYPYGDLASKVLGFTGSDNQGIIGLEVIYDEYLMGEPGTILTMTDARGVEVETAGERRIEPVDGSTLHLSLDVNIQSYAQQLAEQAMLAKDAQSVSIIVMNPQNGEIMAMVNVPEFDLNAPYDLPEGVSSEISAEEKQNILNKTWRNGCINDTYEPG
;
A
#
# COMPACT_ATOMS: atom_id res chain seq x y z
N SER A 1 9.22 -30.31 0.89
CA SER A 1 8.79 -29.04 0.26
C SER A 1 8.11 -28.18 1.33
N ILE A 2 8.43 -26.90 1.36
CA ILE A 2 7.76 -25.93 2.22
C ILE A 2 6.57 -25.40 1.41
N GLU A 3 5.39 -25.36 2.02
CA GLU A 3 4.18 -24.83 1.42
C GLU A 3 3.60 -23.71 2.30
N ARG A 4 3.28 -22.57 1.69
CA ARG A 4 2.67 -21.44 2.39
C ARG A 4 1.19 -21.73 2.60
N VAL A 5 0.78 -21.95 3.84
CA VAL A 5 -0.61 -22.26 4.21
C VAL A 5 -1.46 -21.00 4.22
N LYS A 6 -0.98 -19.91 4.83
CA LYS A 6 -1.68 -18.62 4.90
C LYS A 6 -0.71 -17.49 5.16
N SER A 7 -1.00 -16.32 4.56
CA SER A 7 -0.31 -15.05 4.81
C SER A 7 -1.28 -14.03 5.43
N ASN A 8 -0.76 -12.91 5.90
CA ASN A 8 -1.54 -11.79 6.49
C ASN A 8 -2.42 -12.21 7.70
N VAL A 9 -1.88 -13.08 8.53
CA VAL A 9 -2.51 -13.46 9.81
C VAL A 9 -2.14 -12.42 10.87
N SER A 10 -3.09 -12.02 11.73
CA SER A 10 -2.77 -11.08 12.81
C SER A 10 -1.74 -11.67 13.78
N LYS A 11 -1.00 -10.80 14.47
CA LYS A 11 0.03 -11.21 15.41
C LYS A 11 -0.53 -12.12 16.50
N GLU A 12 -1.72 -11.81 17.02
CA GLU A 12 -2.39 -12.60 18.06
C GLU A 12 -2.67 -14.04 17.59
N ILE A 13 -3.16 -14.20 16.35
CA ILE A 13 -3.42 -15.53 15.77
C ILE A 13 -2.10 -16.25 15.50
N GLY A 14 -1.07 -15.53 15.03
CA GLY A 14 0.27 -16.07 14.84
C GLY A 14 0.85 -16.63 16.14
N ASP A 15 0.72 -15.88 17.24
CA ASP A 15 1.20 -16.28 18.56
C ASP A 15 0.42 -17.49 19.11
N ILE A 16 -0.90 -17.57 18.88
CA ILE A 16 -1.72 -18.75 19.22
C ILE A 16 -1.24 -19.97 18.47
N ILE A 17 -1.02 -19.87 17.14
CA ILE A 17 -0.54 -20.98 16.34
C ILE A 17 0.85 -21.44 16.80
N ARG A 18 1.74 -20.49 17.11
CA ARG A 18 3.08 -20.76 17.64
C ARG A 18 3.01 -21.48 18.99
N SER A 19 2.03 -21.12 19.83
CA SER A 19 1.84 -21.77 21.15
C SER A 19 1.41 -23.23 21.08
N TYR A 20 0.87 -23.70 19.95
CA TYR A 20 0.52 -25.10 19.76
C TYR A 20 1.72 -26.01 19.47
N ASP A 21 2.90 -25.44 19.20
CA ASP A 21 4.16 -26.16 18.92
C ASP A 21 3.99 -27.35 17.97
N LEU A 22 3.29 -27.10 16.86
CA LEU A 22 2.95 -28.15 15.88
C LEU A 22 4.17 -28.50 15.05
N PRO A 23 4.61 -29.80 15.02
CA PRO A 23 5.75 -30.21 14.24
C PRO A 23 5.56 -29.90 12.72
N GLY A 24 6.52 -29.17 12.13
CA GLY A 24 6.50 -28.81 10.71
C GLY A 24 5.67 -27.57 10.37
N VAL A 25 5.07 -26.90 11.36
CA VAL A 25 4.41 -25.60 11.17
C VAL A 25 5.37 -24.50 11.61
N LYS A 26 5.74 -23.62 10.67
CA LYS A 26 6.52 -22.42 10.97
C LYS A 26 5.61 -21.19 10.88
N VAL A 27 5.81 -20.24 11.79
CA VAL A 27 5.11 -18.95 11.83
C VAL A 27 6.17 -17.88 11.78
N ASP A 28 6.29 -17.26 10.61
CA ASP A 28 7.22 -16.16 10.38
C ASP A 28 6.50 -14.83 10.55
N GLU A 29 7.22 -13.82 11.02
CA GLU A 29 6.74 -12.45 11.10
C GLU A 29 6.95 -11.76 9.74
N ASP A 30 5.94 -11.02 9.32
CA ASP A 30 5.97 -10.22 8.11
C ASP A 30 5.40 -8.84 8.41
N TYR A 31 5.78 -7.85 7.62
CA TYR A 31 5.31 -6.48 7.76
C TYR A 31 4.29 -6.17 6.69
N LYS A 32 3.24 -5.47 7.05
CA LYS A 32 2.22 -4.98 6.12
C LYS A 32 2.08 -3.47 6.28
N ARG A 33 2.04 -2.77 5.15
CA ARG A 33 1.65 -1.36 5.13
C ARG A 33 0.21 -1.21 5.61
N TYR A 34 -0.01 -0.26 6.48
CA TYR A 34 -1.33 0.11 6.97
C TYR A 34 -1.54 1.62 6.79
N TYR A 35 -2.65 1.99 6.21
CA TYR A 35 -3.02 3.36 5.89
C TYR A 35 -4.16 3.80 6.82
N PRO A 36 -3.85 4.52 7.92
CA PRO A 36 -4.84 4.82 8.97
C PRO A 36 -5.97 5.72 8.52
N TYR A 37 -5.77 6.48 7.45
CA TYR A 37 -6.78 7.39 6.89
C TYR A 37 -7.49 6.82 5.66
N GLY A 38 -7.29 5.53 5.35
CA GLY A 38 -8.01 4.84 4.29
C GLY A 38 -7.76 5.42 2.91
N ASP A 39 -8.66 6.25 2.45
CA ASP A 39 -8.68 6.83 1.10
C ASP A 39 -8.00 8.21 0.99
N LEU A 40 -7.59 8.81 2.12
CA LEU A 40 -7.02 10.15 2.12
C LEU A 40 -5.75 10.24 1.26
N ALA A 41 -5.78 11.10 0.24
CA ALA A 41 -4.68 11.31 -0.71
C ALA A 41 -4.20 10.01 -1.38
N SER A 42 -5.10 9.05 -1.64
CA SER A 42 -4.76 7.70 -2.08
C SER A 42 -3.92 7.68 -3.36
N LYS A 43 -4.23 8.55 -4.31
CA LYS A 43 -3.51 8.65 -5.60
C LYS A 43 -2.16 9.35 -5.51
N VAL A 44 -1.88 10.02 -4.40
CA VAL A 44 -0.60 10.67 -4.10
C VAL A 44 0.30 9.71 -3.32
N LEU A 45 -0.22 9.18 -2.21
CA LEU A 45 0.53 8.25 -1.36
C LEU A 45 0.84 6.97 -2.11
N GLY A 46 -0.15 6.38 -2.75
CA GLY A 46 -0.02 5.08 -3.36
C GLY A 46 -0.05 3.94 -2.33
N PHE A 47 0.22 2.74 -2.79
CA PHE A 47 0.17 1.54 -1.95
C PHE A 47 1.27 0.56 -2.32
N THR A 48 1.50 -0.42 -1.44
CA THR A 48 2.45 -1.51 -1.64
C THR A 48 1.75 -2.81 -2.03
N GLY A 49 2.45 -3.64 -2.78
CA GLY A 49 2.02 -5.00 -3.12
C GLY A 49 2.18 -5.99 -1.95
N SER A 50 1.98 -7.27 -2.26
CA SER A 50 2.07 -8.38 -1.29
C SER A 50 3.45 -8.58 -0.68
N ASP A 51 4.49 -8.14 -1.34
CA ASP A 51 5.92 -8.21 -0.98
C ASP A 51 6.46 -6.87 -0.46
N ASN A 52 5.54 -5.99 -0.04
CA ASN A 52 5.83 -4.64 0.44
C ASN A 52 6.51 -3.72 -0.56
N GLN A 53 6.63 -4.11 -1.83
CA GLN A 53 7.13 -3.26 -2.90
C GLN A 53 6.10 -2.20 -3.27
N GLY A 54 6.50 -0.97 -3.43
CA GLY A 54 5.64 0.13 -3.89
C GLY A 54 5.08 -0.11 -5.30
N ILE A 55 3.79 0.11 -5.49
CA ILE A 55 3.11 -0.11 -6.78
C ILE A 55 2.84 1.20 -7.50
N ILE A 56 2.32 2.21 -6.81
CA ILE A 56 2.04 3.54 -7.36
C ILE A 56 2.40 4.63 -6.35
N GLY A 57 2.32 5.89 -6.78
CA GLY A 57 2.45 7.07 -5.93
C GLY A 57 3.81 7.21 -5.29
N LEU A 58 3.84 7.81 -4.11
CA LEU A 58 5.08 8.01 -3.35
C LEU A 58 5.67 6.69 -2.85
N GLU A 59 4.84 5.68 -2.61
CA GLU A 59 5.32 4.34 -2.21
C GLU A 59 6.25 3.75 -3.26
N VAL A 60 5.96 3.86 -4.57
CA VAL A 60 6.85 3.35 -5.61
C VAL A 60 8.05 4.27 -5.87
N ILE A 61 7.87 5.60 -5.75
CA ILE A 61 8.96 6.55 -6.03
C ILE A 61 10.05 6.47 -4.96
N TYR A 62 9.66 6.26 -3.71
CA TYR A 62 10.55 6.19 -2.55
C TYR A 62 10.72 4.78 -2.00
N ASP A 63 10.38 3.76 -2.78
CA ASP A 63 10.44 2.34 -2.38
C ASP A 63 11.80 1.95 -1.79
N GLU A 64 12.89 2.35 -2.45
CA GLU A 64 14.27 2.09 -1.99
C GLU A 64 14.54 2.64 -0.58
N TYR A 65 13.92 3.76 -0.21
CA TYR A 65 14.10 4.37 1.12
C TYR A 65 13.12 3.81 2.16
N LEU A 66 11.93 3.43 1.72
CA LEU A 66 10.84 3.00 2.61
C LEU A 66 10.91 1.52 2.96
N MET A 67 11.45 0.68 2.06
CA MET A 67 11.46 -0.77 2.23
C MET A 67 12.45 -1.25 3.30
N GLY A 68 13.57 -0.55 3.50
CA GLY A 68 14.65 -0.99 4.38
C GLY A 68 15.38 -2.22 3.84
N GLU A 69 16.09 -2.93 4.71
CA GLU A 69 16.82 -4.15 4.34
C GLU A 69 16.19 -5.37 5.03
N PRO A 70 15.78 -6.40 4.27
CA PRO A 70 15.18 -7.58 4.88
C PRO A 70 16.21 -8.37 5.69
N GLY A 71 15.79 -8.85 6.85
CA GLY A 71 16.60 -9.76 7.66
C GLY A 71 16.78 -11.12 6.97
N THR A 72 17.82 -11.84 7.35
CA THR A 72 18.11 -13.16 6.80
C THR A 72 18.34 -14.17 7.91
N ILE A 73 17.66 -15.30 7.82
CA ILE A 73 17.90 -16.45 8.71
C ILE A 73 18.65 -17.52 7.91
N LEU A 74 19.87 -17.79 8.33
CA LEU A 74 20.70 -18.87 7.76
C LEU A 74 20.56 -20.10 8.66
N THR A 75 19.94 -21.16 8.14
CA THR A 75 19.85 -22.47 8.80
C THR A 75 20.74 -23.46 8.07
N MET A 76 21.45 -24.31 8.81
CA MET A 76 22.15 -25.45 8.21
C MET A 76 21.20 -26.62 8.06
N THR A 77 21.12 -27.16 6.84
CA THR A 77 20.35 -28.36 6.55
C THR A 77 21.29 -29.52 6.22
N ASP A 78 20.86 -30.74 6.55
CA ASP A 78 21.55 -31.95 6.13
C ASP A 78 21.39 -32.22 4.61
N ALA A 79 22.04 -33.25 4.10
CA ALA A 79 21.96 -33.63 2.68
C ALA A 79 20.55 -34.02 2.21
N ARG A 80 19.59 -34.15 3.12
CA ARG A 80 18.17 -34.43 2.85
C ARG A 80 17.29 -33.20 2.95
N GLY A 81 17.90 -32.03 3.28
CA GLY A 81 17.17 -30.77 3.46
C GLY A 81 16.47 -30.64 4.83
N VAL A 82 16.82 -31.47 5.81
CA VAL A 82 16.31 -31.40 7.18
C VAL A 82 17.21 -30.47 7.98
N GLU A 83 16.63 -29.56 8.73
CA GLU A 83 17.31 -28.61 9.60
C GLU A 83 18.10 -29.32 10.71
N VAL A 84 19.38 -28.99 10.87
CA VAL A 84 20.25 -29.59 11.87
C VAL A 84 20.18 -28.75 13.15
N GLU A 85 19.39 -29.19 14.11
CA GLU A 85 19.14 -28.50 15.40
C GLU A 85 20.41 -28.09 16.16
N THR A 86 21.52 -28.81 15.97
CA THR A 86 22.79 -28.57 16.66
C THR A 86 23.68 -27.52 15.99
N ALA A 87 23.37 -27.06 14.77
CA ALA A 87 24.24 -26.18 14.00
C ALA A 87 24.06 -24.69 14.28
N GLY A 88 23.02 -24.33 15.05
CA GLY A 88 22.69 -22.95 15.38
C GLY A 88 22.14 -22.15 14.18
N GLU A 89 21.14 -21.36 14.42
CA GLU A 89 20.66 -20.36 13.46
C GLU A 89 21.57 -19.13 13.50
N ARG A 90 21.99 -18.65 12.33
CA ARG A 90 22.62 -17.35 12.20
C ARG A 90 21.56 -16.38 11.68
N ARG A 91 21.17 -15.45 12.54
CA ARG A 91 20.20 -14.40 12.20
C ARG A 91 20.93 -13.10 11.87
N ILE A 92 20.56 -12.50 10.75
CA ILE A 92 20.90 -11.12 10.40
C ILE A 92 19.62 -10.33 10.58
N GLU A 93 19.63 -9.40 11.53
CA GLU A 93 18.43 -8.60 11.84
C GLU A 93 18.08 -7.68 10.65
N PRO A 94 16.78 -7.42 10.40
CA PRO A 94 16.35 -6.48 9.40
C PRO A 94 16.74 -5.04 9.79
N VAL A 95 16.89 -4.18 8.80
CA VAL A 95 17.07 -2.74 8.98
C VAL A 95 15.80 -2.04 8.53
N ASP A 96 15.18 -1.29 9.45
CA ASP A 96 13.95 -0.55 9.16
C ASP A 96 14.17 0.48 8.05
N GLY A 97 13.14 0.69 7.23
CA GLY A 97 13.13 1.73 6.21
C GLY A 97 13.08 3.13 6.80
N SER A 98 13.39 4.11 5.98
CA SER A 98 13.35 5.52 6.36
C SER A 98 11.94 6.05 6.46
N THR A 99 11.75 7.10 7.28
CA THR A 99 10.48 7.82 7.36
C THR A 99 10.47 8.96 6.35
N LEU A 100 9.41 9.04 5.54
CA LEU A 100 9.18 10.12 4.59
C LEU A 100 8.26 11.18 5.22
N HIS A 101 8.76 12.42 5.33
CA HIS A 101 7.97 13.57 5.76
C HIS A 101 7.48 14.35 4.55
N LEU A 102 6.16 14.54 4.45
CA LEU A 102 5.52 15.23 3.34
C LEU A 102 5.13 16.65 3.73
N SER A 103 5.00 17.53 2.73
CA SER A 103 4.41 18.87 2.88
C SER A 103 2.88 18.84 2.94
N LEU A 104 2.24 17.69 2.66
CA LEU A 104 0.79 17.54 2.76
C LEU A 104 0.33 17.77 4.21
N ASP A 105 -0.61 18.71 4.38
CA ASP A 105 -1.27 18.93 5.66
C ASP A 105 -2.56 18.11 5.72
N VAL A 106 -2.67 17.24 6.72
CA VAL A 106 -3.79 16.31 6.85
C VAL A 106 -5.14 17.02 6.97
N ASN A 107 -5.19 18.20 7.60
CA ASN A 107 -6.43 18.95 7.77
C ASN A 107 -6.85 19.63 6.46
N ILE A 108 -5.88 20.23 5.76
CA ILE A 108 -6.13 20.88 4.46
C ILE A 108 -6.52 19.82 3.43
N GLN A 109 -5.81 18.68 3.40
CA GLN A 109 -6.11 17.56 2.51
C GLN A 109 -7.52 17.01 2.75
N SER A 110 -7.87 16.71 4.01
CA SER A 110 -9.20 16.17 4.36
C SER A 110 -10.32 17.14 4.02
N TYR A 111 -10.12 18.43 4.31
CA TYR A 111 -11.13 19.43 4.01
C TYR A 111 -11.31 19.65 2.51
N ALA A 112 -10.19 19.69 1.76
CA ALA A 112 -10.23 19.79 0.31
C ALA A 112 -10.89 18.56 -0.34
N GLN A 113 -10.61 17.36 0.15
CA GLN A 113 -11.26 16.13 -0.33
C GLN A 113 -12.76 16.16 -0.10
N GLN A 114 -13.21 16.52 1.10
CA GLN A 114 -14.65 16.66 1.41
C GLN A 114 -15.33 17.67 0.47
N LEU A 115 -14.70 18.80 0.20
CA LEU A 115 -15.25 19.80 -0.72
C LEU A 115 -15.29 19.30 -2.16
N ALA A 116 -14.27 18.55 -2.60
CA ALA A 116 -14.20 17.95 -3.93
C ALA A 116 -15.32 16.93 -4.13
N GLU A 117 -15.58 16.08 -3.14
CA GLU A 117 -16.68 15.10 -3.15
C GLU A 117 -18.05 15.79 -3.21
N GLN A 118 -18.26 16.82 -2.40
CA GLN A 118 -19.50 17.61 -2.44
C GLN A 118 -19.70 18.29 -3.80
N ALA A 119 -18.63 18.85 -4.38
CA ALA A 119 -18.70 19.48 -5.68
C ALA A 119 -18.96 18.46 -6.80
N MET A 120 -18.34 17.28 -6.73
CA MET A 120 -18.56 16.18 -7.68
C MET A 120 -20.04 15.76 -7.70
N LEU A 121 -20.64 15.54 -6.52
CA LEU A 121 -22.04 15.19 -6.38
C LEU A 121 -22.98 16.32 -6.84
N ALA A 122 -22.72 17.56 -6.41
CA ALA A 122 -23.57 18.70 -6.70
C ALA A 122 -23.59 19.09 -8.20
N LYS A 123 -22.55 18.76 -8.92
CA LYS A 123 -22.38 19.09 -10.34
C LYS A 123 -22.50 17.90 -11.27
N ASP A 124 -22.77 16.70 -10.75
CA ASP A 124 -22.77 15.45 -11.52
C ASP A 124 -21.48 15.29 -12.33
N ALA A 125 -20.34 15.67 -11.71
CA ALA A 125 -19.04 15.60 -12.34
C ALA A 125 -18.45 14.20 -12.20
N GLN A 126 -17.70 13.75 -13.22
CA GLN A 126 -17.03 12.44 -13.19
C GLN A 126 -15.81 12.44 -12.26
N SER A 127 -15.15 13.58 -12.11
CA SER A 127 -14.00 13.76 -11.24
C SER A 127 -13.83 15.22 -10.85
N VAL A 128 -13.18 15.46 -9.72
CA VAL A 128 -12.76 16.81 -9.29
C VAL A 128 -11.33 16.73 -8.79
N SER A 129 -10.49 17.64 -9.26
CA SER A 129 -9.10 17.76 -8.84
C SER A 129 -8.87 19.10 -8.15
N ILE A 130 -8.18 19.07 -6.99
CA ILE A 130 -7.81 20.26 -6.24
C ILE A 130 -6.33 20.18 -5.86
N ILE A 131 -5.57 21.23 -6.14
CA ILE A 131 -4.19 21.41 -5.67
C ILE A 131 -4.13 22.66 -4.82
N VAL A 132 -3.64 22.52 -3.59
CA VAL A 132 -3.36 23.64 -2.69
C VAL A 132 -1.85 23.77 -2.53
N MET A 133 -1.31 24.90 -2.94
CA MET A 133 0.14 25.14 -2.93
C MET A 133 0.46 26.42 -2.22
N ASN A 134 1.52 26.43 -1.43
CA ASN A 134 2.11 27.64 -0.88
C ASN A 134 2.94 28.35 -1.97
N PRO A 135 2.52 29.53 -2.46
CA PRO A 135 3.21 30.20 -3.59
C PRO A 135 4.59 30.75 -3.21
N GLN A 136 4.92 30.85 -1.92
CA GLN A 136 6.20 31.41 -1.46
C GLN A 136 7.35 30.42 -1.58
N ASN A 137 7.07 29.12 -1.38
CA ASN A 137 8.09 28.08 -1.36
C ASN A 137 7.79 26.88 -2.27
N GLY A 138 6.58 26.84 -2.88
CA GLY A 138 6.18 25.77 -3.79
C GLY A 138 5.72 24.47 -3.09
N GLU A 139 5.59 24.45 -1.76
CA GLU A 139 5.08 23.27 -1.04
C GLU A 139 3.64 22.97 -1.41
N ILE A 140 3.37 21.70 -1.74
CA ILE A 140 2.02 21.21 -1.96
C ILE A 140 1.43 20.80 -0.62
N MET A 141 0.42 21.56 -0.18
CA MET A 141 -0.26 21.35 1.10
C MET A 141 -1.45 20.39 0.98
N ALA A 142 -2.06 20.30 -0.20
CA ALA A 142 -3.05 19.30 -0.53
C ALA A 142 -3.03 18.99 -2.03
N MET A 143 -3.28 17.72 -2.38
CA MET A 143 -3.50 17.27 -3.74
C MET A 143 -4.61 16.22 -3.72
N VAL A 144 -5.77 16.59 -4.21
CA VAL A 144 -7.00 15.80 -4.20
C VAL A 144 -7.41 15.45 -5.62
N ASN A 145 -7.84 14.23 -5.81
CA ASN A 145 -8.37 13.77 -7.10
C ASN A 145 -9.50 12.74 -6.89
N VAL A 146 -10.70 13.24 -6.62
CA VAL A 146 -11.86 12.36 -6.37
C VAL A 146 -12.46 11.83 -7.68
N PRO A 147 -13.01 10.59 -7.67
CA PRO A 147 -13.13 9.69 -6.55
C PRO A 147 -11.78 9.08 -6.12
N GLU A 148 -11.53 9.02 -4.82
CA GLU A 148 -10.38 8.32 -4.24
C GLU A 148 -10.70 6.82 -4.07
N PHE A 149 -9.74 6.02 -3.59
CA PHE A 149 -9.92 4.59 -3.32
C PHE A 149 -9.26 4.21 -1.99
N ASP A 150 -9.73 3.13 -1.34
CA ASP A 150 -9.14 2.68 -0.07
C ASP A 150 -7.75 2.05 -0.31
N LEU A 151 -6.72 2.66 0.28
CA LEU A 151 -5.33 2.19 0.25
C LEU A 151 -5.13 0.84 0.94
N ASN A 152 -6.01 0.46 1.86
CA ASN A 152 -5.97 -0.84 2.52
C ASN A 152 -6.62 -1.96 1.69
N ALA A 153 -7.43 -1.59 0.67
CA ALA A 153 -8.11 -2.49 -0.26
C ALA A 153 -7.97 -2.04 -1.73
N PRO A 154 -6.74 -1.77 -2.22
CA PRO A 154 -6.52 -1.06 -3.49
C PRO A 154 -6.96 -1.82 -4.74
N TYR A 155 -7.20 -3.12 -4.62
CA TYR A 155 -7.65 -3.98 -5.72
C TYR A 155 -9.17 -4.20 -5.76
N ASP A 156 -9.90 -3.56 -4.85
CA ASP A 156 -11.35 -3.56 -4.88
C ASP A 156 -11.86 -2.72 -6.06
N LEU A 157 -12.89 -3.22 -6.70
CA LEU A 157 -13.51 -2.51 -7.81
C LEU A 157 -14.39 -1.37 -7.29
N PRO A 158 -14.49 -0.25 -8.03
CA PRO A 158 -15.41 0.82 -7.71
C PRO A 158 -16.85 0.32 -7.59
N GLU A 159 -17.67 1.02 -6.80
CA GLU A 159 -19.09 0.69 -6.66
C GLU A 159 -19.81 0.65 -8.01
N GLY A 160 -20.69 -0.33 -8.18
CA GLY A 160 -21.48 -0.53 -9.39
C GLY A 160 -20.77 -1.29 -10.51
N VAL A 161 -19.51 -1.66 -10.33
CA VAL A 161 -18.78 -2.52 -11.30
C VAL A 161 -19.02 -3.98 -10.95
N SER A 162 -19.46 -4.78 -11.94
CA SER A 162 -19.63 -6.22 -11.76
C SER A 162 -18.31 -6.90 -11.47
N SER A 163 -18.32 -7.92 -10.59
CA SER A 163 -17.17 -8.80 -10.38
C SER A 163 -16.95 -9.81 -11.51
N GLU A 164 -17.94 -9.99 -12.39
CA GLU A 164 -17.90 -10.90 -13.52
C GLU A 164 -17.33 -10.22 -14.78
N ILE A 165 -16.10 -9.76 -14.69
CA ILE A 165 -15.37 -9.14 -15.80
C ILE A 165 -14.06 -9.87 -16.07
N SER A 166 -13.50 -9.70 -17.25
CA SER A 166 -12.20 -10.28 -17.58
C SER A 166 -11.08 -9.67 -16.73
N ALA A 167 -9.98 -10.40 -16.56
CA ALA A 167 -8.80 -9.91 -15.84
C ALA A 167 -8.23 -8.64 -16.47
N GLU A 168 -8.28 -8.53 -17.80
CA GLU A 168 -7.84 -7.35 -18.54
C GLU A 168 -8.73 -6.13 -18.26
N GLU A 169 -10.05 -6.30 -18.30
CA GLU A 169 -10.99 -5.24 -17.95
C GLU A 169 -10.84 -4.77 -16.52
N LYS A 170 -10.70 -5.72 -15.58
CA LYS A 170 -10.42 -5.41 -14.18
C LYS A 170 -9.14 -4.54 -14.06
N GLN A 171 -8.05 -4.95 -14.69
CA GLN A 171 -6.79 -4.21 -14.64
C GLN A 171 -6.93 -2.81 -15.25
N ASN A 172 -7.66 -2.66 -16.34
CA ASN A 172 -7.91 -1.37 -16.96
C ASN A 172 -8.72 -0.43 -16.06
N ILE A 173 -9.72 -0.96 -15.35
CA ILE A 173 -10.50 -0.18 -14.38
C ILE A 173 -9.62 0.26 -13.22
N LEU A 174 -8.85 -0.65 -12.64
CA LEU A 174 -7.93 -0.35 -11.54
C LEU A 174 -6.89 0.70 -11.94
N ASN A 175 -6.29 0.59 -13.11
CA ASN A 175 -5.33 1.58 -13.63
C ASN A 175 -5.95 2.98 -13.77
N LYS A 176 -7.23 3.07 -14.14
CA LYS A 176 -7.96 4.35 -14.15
C LYS A 176 -8.25 4.87 -12.75
N THR A 177 -8.64 3.98 -11.85
CA THR A 177 -8.92 4.31 -10.44
C THR A 177 -7.68 4.85 -9.74
N TRP A 178 -6.53 4.25 -9.97
CA TRP A 178 -5.26 4.64 -9.36
C TRP A 178 -4.62 5.88 -9.99
N ARG A 179 -5.08 6.30 -11.17
CA ARG A 179 -4.49 7.41 -11.91
C ARG A 179 -4.66 8.74 -11.17
N ASN A 180 -3.57 9.45 -10.93
CA ASN A 180 -3.60 10.80 -10.39
C ASN A 180 -3.79 11.82 -11.51
N GLY A 181 -5.00 12.33 -11.67
CA GLY A 181 -5.35 13.31 -12.70
C GLY A 181 -4.65 14.65 -12.52
N CYS A 182 -4.27 15.02 -11.29
CA CYS A 182 -3.56 16.30 -11.05
C CYS A 182 -2.22 16.40 -11.79
N ILE A 183 -1.56 15.25 -12.05
CA ILE A 183 -0.22 15.21 -12.65
C ILE A 183 -0.15 14.42 -13.96
N ASN A 184 -1.18 13.63 -14.28
CA ASN A 184 -1.17 12.76 -15.46
C ASN A 184 -2.17 13.17 -16.55
N ASP A 185 -3.11 14.07 -16.26
CA ASP A 185 -4.14 14.49 -17.21
C ASP A 185 -3.78 15.84 -17.83
N THR A 186 -4.16 16.00 -19.08
CA THR A 186 -4.09 17.27 -19.80
C THR A 186 -5.49 17.76 -20.09
N TYR A 187 -5.70 19.08 -20.04
CA TYR A 187 -6.98 19.69 -20.37
C TYR A 187 -6.75 21.02 -21.12
N GLU A 188 -7.72 21.37 -21.95
CA GLU A 188 -7.75 22.71 -22.56
C GLU A 188 -8.44 23.68 -21.60
N PRO A 189 -7.76 24.74 -21.15
CA PRO A 189 -8.38 25.78 -20.34
C PRO A 189 -9.37 26.55 -21.20
N GLY A 190 -10.62 26.67 -20.74
CA GLY A 190 -11.69 27.35 -21.45
C GLY A 190 -12.50 28.27 -20.59
#